data_39cde7e60cdd35e3e1a68b449c16973d
#
_entry.id   39cde7e60cdd35e3e1a68b449c16973d
#
_cell.length_a   1.000
_cell.length_b   1.000
_cell.length_c   1.000
_cell.angle_alpha   90.00
_cell.angle_beta   90.00
_cell.angle_gamma   90.00
#
_symmetry.space_group_name_H-M   'P 1'
#
loop_
_entity.id
_entity.type
_entity.pdbx_description
1 polymer ?
#
loop_
_entity_poly.entity_id
_entity_poly.type
_entity_poly.pdbx_seq_one_letter_code
_entity_poly.pdbx_strand_id
1 'polypeptide(L)'
;KDIETVYAGDIAAAVGLKNTTTGDTLCDEKHPIILESMNFPEPVIRVAIEPKTKAGSEKMGIALAKLAEEDPTFRTWTDEETGQTIVDRLLREFKVEANVGAPQVAYRETIRKEANQETKYARQSGGKGQYGHVKIKLEPNPGKGYEFVNGVVGGAIPKEYIPAVDNGIQGAMKSGVLAGYPVVDVKVTLW
;
A
#
# COMPACT_ATOMS: atom_id res chain seq x y z
N LYS A 1 -14.20 -25.55 -27.97
CA LYS A 1 -13.69 -25.88 -29.31
C LYS A 1 -12.35 -25.23 -29.47
N ASP A 2 -11.33 -26.00 -29.78
CA ASP A 2 -10.00 -25.48 -30.04
C ASP A 2 -10.00 -24.70 -31.36
N ILE A 3 -9.35 -23.56 -31.40
CA ILE A 3 -9.19 -22.68 -32.54
C ILE A 3 -7.69 -22.39 -32.74
N GLU A 4 -7.26 -22.29 -33.98
CA GLU A 4 -5.86 -22.05 -34.35
C GLU A 4 -5.58 -20.56 -34.62
N THR A 5 -6.62 -19.79 -34.91
CA THR A 5 -6.50 -18.39 -35.31
C THR A 5 -7.56 -17.54 -34.64
N VAL A 6 -7.17 -16.34 -34.20
CA VAL A 6 -8.02 -15.32 -33.57
C VAL A 6 -7.92 -14.06 -34.40
N TYR A 7 -9.06 -13.45 -34.73
CA TYR A 7 -9.13 -12.22 -35.50
C TYR A 7 -9.41 -10.99 -34.62
N ALA A 8 -9.21 -9.80 -35.15
CA ALA A 8 -9.51 -8.55 -34.49
C ALA A 8 -11.00 -8.50 -34.08
N GLY A 9 -11.27 -8.24 -32.82
CA GLY A 9 -12.61 -8.22 -32.22
C GLY A 9 -13.08 -9.55 -31.63
N ASP A 10 -12.34 -10.64 -31.83
CA ASP A 10 -12.65 -11.93 -31.22
C ASP A 10 -12.25 -11.96 -29.74
N ILE A 11 -12.96 -12.81 -28.99
CA ILE A 11 -12.62 -13.13 -27.60
C ILE A 11 -12.29 -14.63 -27.53
N ALA A 12 -11.09 -14.93 -27.08
CA ALA A 12 -10.61 -16.31 -26.99
C ALA A 12 -9.90 -16.56 -25.66
N ALA A 13 -9.92 -17.83 -25.23
CA ALA A 13 -9.13 -18.29 -24.08
C ALA A 13 -7.79 -18.83 -24.57
N ALA A 14 -6.70 -18.38 -23.97
CA ALA A 14 -5.36 -18.89 -24.19
C ALA A 14 -4.84 -19.56 -22.91
N VAL A 15 -4.15 -20.68 -23.05
CA VAL A 15 -3.54 -21.40 -21.92
C VAL A 15 -2.02 -21.45 -22.08
N GLY A 16 -1.30 -21.56 -20.97
CA GLY A 16 0.16 -21.72 -20.97
C GLY A 16 0.95 -20.41 -21.08
N LEU A 17 0.32 -19.25 -20.93
CA LEU A 17 1.00 -17.98 -20.83
C LEU A 17 1.69 -17.88 -19.46
N LYS A 18 3.03 -17.77 -19.44
CA LYS A 18 3.82 -17.84 -18.19
C LYS A 18 4.09 -16.48 -17.54
N ASN A 19 4.16 -15.43 -18.34
CA ASN A 19 4.58 -14.10 -17.89
C ASN A 19 3.51 -13.03 -18.22
N THR A 20 2.24 -13.41 -18.17
CA THR A 20 1.12 -12.55 -18.54
C THR A 20 0.13 -12.51 -17.39
N THR A 21 -0.21 -11.30 -16.94
CA THR A 21 -1.16 -11.02 -15.88
C THR A 21 -2.40 -10.33 -16.42
N THR A 22 -3.44 -10.20 -15.60
CA THR A 22 -4.65 -9.47 -15.98
C THR A 22 -4.35 -8.00 -16.25
N GLY A 23 -4.71 -7.53 -17.44
CA GLY A 23 -4.45 -6.16 -17.90
C GLY A 23 -3.25 -6.01 -18.83
N ASP A 24 -2.46 -7.07 -19.02
CA ASP A 24 -1.35 -7.05 -19.96
C ASP A 24 -1.84 -7.03 -21.42
N THR A 25 -1.14 -6.28 -22.26
CA THR A 25 -1.39 -6.25 -23.69
C THR A 25 -0.47 -7.22 -24.42
N LEU A 26 -1.05 -8.16 -25.16
CA LEU A 26 -0.32 -9.02 -26.08
C LEU A 26 -0.27 -8.38 -27.47
N CYS A 27 0.91 -8.17 -28.02
CA CYS A 27 1.08 -7.53 -29.31
C CYS A 27 2.22 -8.13 -30.13
N ASP A 28 2.31 -7.74 -31.40
CA ASP A 28 3.43 -8.10 -32.27
C ASP A 28 4.71 -7.39 -31.81
N GLU A 29 5.82 -8.11 -31.70
CA GLU A 29 7.13 -7.57 -31.34
C GLU A 29 7.62 -6.45 -32.29
N LYS A 30 7.25 -6.53 -33.57
CA LYS A 30 7.63 -5.54 -34.58
C LYS A 30 6.76 -4.28 -34.56
N HIS A 31 5.56 -4.38 -33.98
CA HIS A 31 4.59 -3.30 -33.92
C HIS A 31 4.02 -3.20 -32.50
N PRO A 32 4.87 -2.83 -31.53
CA PRO A 32 4.45 -2.79 -30.12
C PRO A 32 3.37 -1.71 -29.93
N ILE A 33 2.27 -2.11 -29.31
CA ILE A 33 1.17 -1.23 -28.91
C ILE A 33 0.76 -1.60 -27.49
N ILE A 34 0.51 -0.60 -26.65
CA ILE A 34 -0.05 -0.80 -25.33
C ILE A 34 -1.45 -0.22 -25.34
N LEU A 35 -2.44 -1.05 -25.05
CA LEU A 35 -3.83 -0.63 -24.89
C LEU A 35 -3.99 0.09 -23.53
N GLU A 36 -5.12 0.77 -23.37
CA GLU A 36 -5.45 1.50 -22.15
C GLU A 36 -5.34 0.60 -20.90
N SER A 37 -4.60 1.05 -19.91
CA SER A 37 -4.47 0.33 -18.64
C SER A 37 -5.76 0.44 -17.83
N MET A 38 -6.19 -0.68 -17.25
CA MET A 38 -7.35 -0.71 -16.36
C MET A 38 -6.98 -0.11 -15.01
N ASN A 39 -7.70 0.92 -14.56
CA ASN A 39 -7.60 1.45 -13.21
C ASN A 39 -8.62 0.76 -12.32
N PHE A 40 -8.14 0.03 -11.32
CA PHE A 40 -8.99 -0.62 -10.34
C PHE A 40 -9.08 0.23 -9.07
N PRO A 41 -10.29 0.39 -8.48
CA PRO A 41 -10.42 1.08 -7.20
C PRO A 41 -9.74 0.29 -6.09
N GLU A 42 -9.20 1.00 -5.10
CA GLU A 42 -8.62 0.34 -3.92
C GLU A 42 -9.71 -0.43 -3.14
N PRO A 43 -9.39 -1.67 -2.71
CA PRO A 43 -10.32 -2.45 -1.90
C PRO A 43 -10.56 -1.79 -0.55
N VAL A 44 -11.82 -1.78 -0.12
CA VAL A 44 -12.26 -1.14 1.15
C VAL A 44 -12.54 -2.13 2.28
N ILE A 45 -12.53 -3.43 1.98
CA ILE A 45 -12.79 -4.50 2.94
C ILE A 45 -11.52 -5.32 3.15
N ARG A 46 -11.13 -5.49 4.39
CA ARG A 46 -9.96 -6.25 4.81
C ARG A 46 -10.36 -7.43 5.67
N VAL A 47 -9.68 -8.54 5.50
CA VAL A 47 -9.92 -9.76 6.27
C VAL A 47 -8.58 -10.32 6.71
N ALA A 48 -8.42 -10.57 8.00
CA ALA A 48 -7.29 -11.31 8.53
C ALA A 48 -7.52 -12.81 8.29
N ILE A 49 -6.53 -13.50 7.74
CA ILE A 49 -6.57 -14.95 7.56
C ILE A 49 -5.37 -15.60 8.25
N GLU A 50 -5.64 -16.71 8.89
CA GLU A 50 -4.62 -17.50 9.58
C GLU A 50 -4.78 -18.97 9.19
N PRO A 51 -3.69 -19.64 8.74
CA PRO A 51 -3.74 -21.05 8.40
C PRO A 51 -3.91 -21.89 9.67
N LYS A 52 -4.79 -22.89 9.65
CA LYS A 52 -5.00 -23.78 10.80
C LYS A 52 -3.81 -24.71 11.07
N THR A 53 -2.95 -24.93 10.08
CA THR A 53 -1.80 -25.82 10.19
C THR A 53 -0.57 -25.24 9.50
N LYS A 54 0.63 -25.67 9.92
CA LYS A 54 1.88 -25.25 9.28
C LYS A 54 1.97 -25.62 7.80
N ALA A 55 1.49 -26.82 7.42
CA ALA A 55 1.40 -27.22 6.03
C ALA A 55 0.37 -26.38 5.23
N GLY A 56 -0.66 -25.87 5.90
CA GLY A 56 -1.62 -24.92 5.36
C GLY A 56 -1.00 -23.55 5.03
N SER A 57 0.03 -23.13 5.77
CA SER A 57 0.73 -21.86 5.54
C SER A 57 1.40 -21.81 4.16
N GLU A 58 2.10 -22.87 3.77
CA GLU A 58 2.75 -22.96 2.44
C GLU A 58 1.72 -22.96 1.30
N LYS A 59 0.65 -23.75 1.46
CA LYS A 59 -0.45 -23.80 0.48
C LYS A 59 -1.16 -22.46 0.37
N MET A 60 -1.36 -21.77 1.50
CA MET A 60 -1.96 -20.44 1.53
C MET A 60 -1.08 -19.42 0.79
N GLY A 61 0.23 -19.40 1.02
CA GLY A 61 1.15 -18.53 0.30
C GLY A 61 1.09 -18.71 -1.22
N ILE A 62 1.08 -19.95 -1.70
CA ILE A 62 0.95 -20.27 -3.13
C ILE A 62 -0.41 -19.83 -3.69
N ALA A 63 -1.49 -20.05 -2.94
CA ALA A 63 -2.83 -19.65 -3.35
C ALA A 63 -2.98 -18.13 -3.43
N LEU A 64 -2.42 -17.39 -2.44
CA LEU A 64 -2.43 -15.93 -2.42
C LEU A 64 -1.62 -15.34 -3.58
N ALA A 65 -0.46 -15.91 -3.90
CA ALA A 65 0.34 -15.50 -5.04
C ALA A 65 -0.42 -15.66 -6.36
N LYS A 66 -1.08 -16.80 -6.57
CA LYS A 66 -1.90 -17.04 -7.77
C LYS A 66 -3.08 -16.06 -7.88
N LEU A 67 -3.75 -15.78 -6.77
CA LEU A 67 -4.83 -14.78 -6.75
C LEU A 67 -4.34 -13.39 -7.11
N ALA A 68 -3.17 -12.99 -6.63
CA ALA A 68 -2.57 -11.70 -6.96
C ALA A 68 -2.19 -11.60 -8.46
N GLU A 69 -1.87 -12.72 -9.12
CA GLU A 69 -1.64 -12.77 -10.57
C GLU A 69 -2.96 -12.65 -11.36
N GLU A 70 -4.04 -13.25 -10.86
CA GLU A 70 -5.34 -13.28 -11.54
C GLU A 70 -6.17 -12.00 -11.32
N ASP A 71 -6.09 -11.41 -10.13
CA ASP A 71 -6.90 -10.25 -9.73
C ASP A 71 -6.00 -9.06 -9.31
N PRO A 72 -5.83 -8.04 -10.15
CA PRO A 72 -5.02 -6.88 -9.84
C PRO A 72 -5.57 -6.01 -8.69
N THR A 73 -6.80 -6.25 -8.25
CA THR A 73 -7.37 -5.60 -7.05
C THR A 73 -7.01 -6.33 -5.77
N PHE A 74 -6.51 -7.55 -5.88
CA PHE A 74 -6.19 -8.39 -4.74
C PHE A 74 -4.84 -8.00 -4.14
N ARG A 75 -4.82 -7.68 -2.87
CA ARG A 75 -3.60 -7.34 -2.13
C ARG A 75 -3.49 -8.16 -0.86
N THR A 76 -2.27 -8.57 -0.55
CA THR A 76 -1.95 -9.25 0.70
C THR A 76 -0.72 -8.62 1.33
N TRP A 77 -0.72 -8.56 2.65
CA TRP A 77 0.47 -8.19 3.42
C TRP A 77 0.42 -8.85 4.78
N THR A 78 1.56 -8.93 5.42
CA THR A 78 1.65 -9.38 6.81
C THR A 78 1.66 -8.16 7.72
N ASP A 79 0.77 -8.15 8.68
CA ASP A 79 0.73 -7.13 9.71
C ASP A 79 1.97 -7.27 10.61
N GLU A 80 2.75 -6.21 10.74
CA GLU A 80 4.03 -6.24 11.47
C GLU A 80 3.84 -6.41 12.99
N GLU A 81 2.72 -5.97 13.54
CA GLU A 81 2.44 -6.04 14.98
C GLU A 81 1.87 -7.40 15.37
N THR A 82 0.95 -7.93 14.59
CA THR A 82 0.24 -9.18 14.90
C THR A 82 0.82 -10.40 14.20
N GLY A 83 1.61 -10.22 13.15
CA GLY A 83 2.13 -11.29 12.30
C GLY A 83 1.04 -11.99 11.45
N GLN A 84 -0.17 -11.46 11.43
CA GLN A 84 -1.28 -12.02 10.65
C GLN A 84 -1.21 -11.61 9.20
N THR A 85 -1.63 -12.51 8.30
CA THR A 85 -1.81 -12.18 6.89
C THR A 85 -3.13 -11.50 6.68
N ILE A 86 -3.11 -10.29 6.14
CA ILE A 86 -4.29 -9.49 5.82
C ILE A 86 -4.58 -9.63 4.33
N VAL A 87 -5.85 -9.77 3.98
CA VAL A 87 -6.32 -9.90 2.61
C VAL A 87 -7.43 -8.89 2.38
N ASP A 88 -7.31 -8.14 1.30
CA ASP A 88 -8.30 -7.12 0.95
C ASP A 88 -9.58 -7.69 0.32
N ARG A 89 -9.57 -8.96 -0.13
CA ARG A 89 -10.71 -9.62 -0.73
C ARG A 89 -10.92 -11.04 -0.19
N LEU A 90 -12.17 -11.44 -0.06
CA LEU A 90 -12.55 -12.73 0.53
C LEU A 90 -12.23 -13.88 -0.44
N LEU A 91 -11.48 -14.85 0.05
CA LEU A 91 -11.10 -16.07 -0.67
C LEU A 91 -12.24 -17.10 -0.64
N ARG A 92 -13.04 -17.19 -1.71
CA ARG A 92 -14.05 -18.25 -1.82
C ARG A 92 -13.60 -19.48 -2.62
N GLU A 93 -12.54 -19.35 -3.42
CA GLU A 93 -12.22 -20.34 -4.47
C GLU A 93 -11.13 -21.33 -4.10
N PHE A 94 -10.30 -21.02 -3.10
CA PHE A 94 -9.23 -21.94 -2.71
C PHE A 94 -9.62 -22.76 -1.49
N LYS A 95 -9.54 -24.09 -1.61
CA LYS A 95 -9.78 -25.07 -0.52
C LYS A 95 -8.63 -25.04 0.50
N VAL A 96 -8.39 -23.85 1.11
CA VAL A 96 -7.45 -23.69 2.20
C VAL A 96 -8.25 -23.59 3.50
N GLU A 97 -7.97 -24.46 4.45
CA GLU A 97 -8.53 -24.35 5.78
C GLU A 97 -7.84 -23.21 6.52
N ALA A 98 -8.50 -22.06 6.62
CA ALA A 98 -8.05 -20.88 7.32
C ALA A 98 -9.12 -20.39 8.31
N ASN A 99 -8.68 -19.76 9.38
CA ASN A 99 -9.55 -18.96 10.23
C ASN A 99 -9.68 -17.58 9.58
N VAL A 100 -10.90 -17.11 9.43
CA VAL A 100 -11.20 -15.82 8.81
C VAL A 100 -11.74 -14.91 9.89
N GLY A 101 -11.06 -13.78 10.14
CA GLY A 101 -11.55 -12.74 11.04
C GLY A 101 -12.77 -12.01 10.48
N ALA A 102 -13.48 -11.28 11.33
CA ALA A 102 -14.60 -10.45 10.88
C ALA A 102 -14.11 -9.40 9.87
N PRO A 103 -14.84 -9.17 8.75
CA PRO A 103 -14.48 -8.16 7.79
C PRO A 103 -14.50 -6.77 8.45
N GLN A 104 -13.44 -6.00 8.21
CA GLN A 104 -13.33 -4.63 8.72
C GLN A 104 -13.36 -3.65 7.54
N VAL A 105 -14.05 -2.52 7.75
CA VAL A 105 -14.04 -1.41 6.80
C VAL A 105 -12.69 -0.70 6.93
N ALA A 106 -12.01 -0.44 5.81
CA ALA A 106 -10.75 0.28 5.77
C ALA A 106 -11.00 1.79 5.96
N TYR A 107 -11.20 2.21 7.19
CA TYR A 107 -11.30 3.63 7.52
C TYR A 107 -9.97 4.35 7.27
N ARG A 108 -10.04 5.62 6.97
CA ARG A 108 -8.92 6.54 6.83
C ARG A 108 -9.18 7.79 7.68
N GLU A 109 -8.12 8.36 8.19
CA GLU A 109 -8.16 9.66 8.85
C GLU A 109 -7.63 10.73 7.91
N THR A 110 -8.07 11.97 8.08
CA THR A 110 -7.52 13.13 7.38
C THR A 110 -7.71 14.39 8.20
N ILE A 111 -7.01 15.44 7.85
CA ILE A 111 -7.16 16.76 8.46
C ILE A 111 -8.07 17.64 7.60
N ARG A 112 -8.84 18.50 8.24
CA ARG A 112 -9.75 19.44 7.56
C ARG A 112 -9.31 20.90 7.66
N LYS A 113 -8.32 21.17 8.50
CA LYS A 113 -7.79 22.52 8.75
C LYS A 113 -6.28 22.49 8.72
N GLU A 114 -5.69 23.63 8.37
CA GLU A 114 -4.27 23.86 8.49
C GLU A 114 -3.86 23.84 9.97
N ALA A 115 -2.68 23.27 10.23
CA ALA A 115 -2.06 23.28 11.55
C ALA A 115 -0.56 23.51 11.42
N ASN A 116 0.00 24.31 12.34
CA ASN A 116 1.43 24.51 12.46
C ASN A 116 1.89 23.89 13.77
N GLN A 117 2.93 23.08 13.69
CA GLN A 117 3.48 22.39 14.84
C GLN A 117 5.00 22.57 14.89
N GLU A 118 5.48 22.97 16.07
CA GLU A 118 6.89 22.99 16.42
C GLU A 118 7.13 21.99 17.56
N THR A 119 8.07 21.09 17.38
CA THR A 119 8.38 20.08 18.39
C THR A 119 9.89 19.95 18.56
N LYS A 120 10.32 19.98 19.82
CA LYS A 120 11.68 19.73 20.23
C LYS A 120 11.74 18.45 21.07
N TYR A 121 12.55 17.51 20.64
CA TYR A 121 12.86 16.30 21.39
C TYR A 121 14.32 16.37 21.86
N ALA A 122 14.53 16.25 23.14
CA ALA A 122 15.88 16.17 23.72
C ALA A 122 15.87 15.12 24.83
N ARG A 123 16.64 14.05 24.66
CA ARG A 123 16.77 12.99 25.63
C ARG A 123 18.23 12.57 25.77
N GLN A 124 18.71 12.46 27.00
CA GLN A 124 20.01 11.88 27.31
C GLN A 124 19.86 10.89 28.45
N SER A 125 20.18 9.63 28.17
CA SER A 125 20.21 8.57 29.15
C SER A 125 21.48 7.74 28.91
N GLY A 126 22.54 8.03 29.65
CA GLY A 126 23.80 7.30 29.63
C GLY A 126 24.47 7.24 28.24
N GLY A 127 25.50 8.05 27.98
CA GLY A 127 26.23 8.05 26.71
C GLY A 127 25.77 9.11 25.72
N LYS A 128 25.44 8.75 24.47
CA LYS A 128 25.06 9.68 23.42
C LYS A 128 23.65 10.23 23.61
N GLY A 129 23.48 11.55 23.64
CA GLY A 129 22.17 12.21 23.66
C GLY A 129 21.46 12.13 22.32
N GLN A 130 20.13 12.17 22.36
CA GLN A 130 19.26 12.30 21.18
C GLN A 130 18.69 13.72 21.17
N TYR A 131 18.72 14.34 20.00
CA TYR A 131 18.15 15.68 19.81
C TYR A 131 17.49 15.78 18.45
N GLY A 132 16.28 16.33 18.42
CA GLY A 132 15.58 16.69 17.20
C GLY A 132 14.68 17.90 17.45
N HIS A 133 14.70 18.84 16.53
CA HIS A 133 13.84 20.02 16.58
C HIS A 133 13.33 20.27 15.18
N VAL A 134 12.02 20.23 14.99
CA VAL A 134 11.36 20.39 13.69
C VAL A 134 10.16 21.32 13.81
N LYS A 135 9.93 22.08 12.74
CA LYS A 135 8.74 22.87 12.52
C LYS A 135 8.08 22.41 11.24
N ILE A 136 6.82 22.03 11.32
CA ILE A 136 6.05 21.55 10.19
C ILE A 136 4.73 22.30 10.08
N LYS A 137 4.30 22.50 8.85
CA LYS A 137 2.96 22.97 8.51
C LYS A 137 2.21 21.82 7.88
N LEU A 138 1.03 21.53 8.38
CA LEU A 138 0.12 20.50 7.89
C LEU A 138 -1.05 21.18 7.18
N GLU A 139 -1.33 20.77 5.95
CA GLU A 139 -2.42 21.31 5.14
C GLU A 139 -3.26 20.14 4.56
N PRO A 140 -4.60 20.29 4.48
CA PRO A 140 -5.43 19.33 3.75
C PRO A 140 -5.00 19.23 2.29
N ASN A 141 -4.96 18.01 1.75
CA ASN A 141 -4.56 17.74 0.35
C ASN A 141 -5.57 16.78 -0.33
N PRO A 142 -6.86 17.12 -0.44
CA PRO A 142 -7.91 16.21 -0.81
C PRO A 142 -7.66 15.53 -2.17
N GLY A 143 -7.71 14.18 -2.19
CA GLY A 143 -7.57 13.37 -3.39
C GLY A 143 -6.19 13.33 -4.02
N LYS A 144 -5.16 13.94 -3.37
CA LYS A 144 -3.78 13.95 -3.87
C LYS A 144 -2.83 13.10 -3.01
N GLY A 145 -3.36 12.50 -1.95
CA GLY A 145 -2.56 11.68 -1.05
C GLY A 145 -1.58 12.48 -0.19
N TYR A 146 -0.45 11.87 0.12
CA TYR A 146 0.61 12.49 0.88
C TYR A 146 1.57 13.31 0.00
N GLU A 147 1.87 14.53 0.42
CA GLU A 147 2.84 15.41 -0.25
C GLU A 147 3.80 16.00 0.80
N PHE A 148 5.10 15.81 0.59
CA PHE A 148 6.14 16.43 1.43
C PHE A 148 6.81 17.58 0.69
N VAL A 149 6.88 18.74 1.33
CA VAL A 149 7.52 19.94 0.79
C VAL A 149 8.66 20.38 1.70
N ASN A 150 9.84 20.46 1.13
CA ASN A 150 10.98 21.05 1.81
C ASN A 150 11.01 22.57 1.64
N GLY A 151 10.61 23.29 2.68
CA GLY A 151 10.65 24.75 2.77
C GLY A 151 11.81 25.30 3.61
N VAL A 152 12.79 24.47 3.99
CA VAL A 152 13.93 24.87 4.82
C VAL A 152 14.79 25.91 4.09
N VAL A 153 15.00 27.06 4.69
CA VAL A 153 15.82 28.16 4.16
C VAL A 153 17.08 28.31 5.00
N GLY A 154 18.17 28.74 4.36
CA GLY A 154 19.41 29.09 5.07
C GLY A 154 20.14 27.93 5.75
N GLY A 155 19.79 26.68 5.46
CA GLY A 155 20.46 25.51 6.05
C GLY A 155 20.11 25.29 7.53
N ALA A 156 18.95 25.76 7.99
CA ALA A 156 18.48 25.57 9.36
C ALA A 156 18.40 24.10 9.79
N ILE A 157 18.13 23.21 8.82
CA ILE A 157 18.22 21.76 8.98
C ILE A 157 19.24 21.23 7.96
N PRO A 158 20.28 20.48 8.36
CA PRO A 158 21.19 19.85 7.41
C PRO A 158 20.45 18.93 6.46
N LYS A 159 20.81 18.98 5.17
CA LYS A 159 20.11 18.25 4.10
C LYS A 159 20.01 16.74 4.35
N GLU A 160 20.98 16.17 5.04
CA GLU A 160 21.05 14.75 5.40
C GLU A 160 19.93 14.28 6.35
N TYR A 161 19.34 15.21 7.14
CA TYR A 161 18.25 14.89 8.07
C TYR A 161 16.85 15.06 7.48
N ILE A 162 16.71 15.74 6.35
CA ILE A 162 15.40 15.97 5.71
C ILE A 162 14.70 14.67 5.34
N PRO A 163 15.36 13.65 4.74
CA PRO A 163 14.74 12.36 4.49
C PRO A 163 14.29 11.63 5.77
N ALA A 164 15.02 11.81 6.87
CA ALA A 164 14.64 11.20 8.15
C ALA A 164 13.36 11.83 8.72
N VAL A 165 13.18 13.15 8.52
CA VAL A 165 11.94 13.84 8.91
C VAL A 165 10.76 13.32 8.08
N ASP A 166 10.91 13.23 6.76
CA ASP A 166 9.87 12.69 5.87
C ASP A 166 9.49 11.25 6.24
N ASN A 167 10.45 10.37 6.44
CA ASN A 167 10.23 9.00 6.88
C ASN A 167 9.51 8.93 8.25
N GLY A 168 9.87 9.81 9.19
CA GLY A 168 9.21 9.91 10.48
C GLY A 168 7.74 10.33 10.37
N ILE A 169 7.42 11.27 9.48
CA ILE A 169 6.05 11.70 9.19
C ILE A 169 5.25 10.56 8.58
N GLN A 170 5.79 9.90 7.54
CA GLN A 170 5.13 8.75 6.91
C GLN A 170 4.91 7.60 7.90
N GLY A 171 5.86 7.36 8.81
CA GLY A 171 5.71 6.40 9.90
C GLY A 171 4.56 6.75 10.83
N ALA A 172 4.45 8.02 11.24
CA ALA A 172 3.37 8.50 12.10
C ALA A 172 2.00 8.46 11.41
N MET A 173 1.94 8.65 10.09
CA MET A 173 0.71 8.59 9.32
C MET A 173 0.12 7.18 9.20
N LYS A 174 0.88 6.14 9.48
CA LYS A 174 0.37 4.76 9.47
C LYS A 174 -0.70 4.53 10.55
N SER A 175 -0.66 5.29 11.64
CA SER A 175 -1.60 5.19 12.76
C SER A 175 -2.05 6.58 13.19
N GLY A 176 -3.26 6.96 12.82
CA GLY A 176 -3.84 8.27 13.14
C GLY A 176 -4.25 8.38 14.61
N VAL A 177 -4.40 9.62 15.07
CA VAL A 177 -4.64 9.94 16.47
C VAL A 177 -6.09 9.82 16.92
N LEU A 178 -7.06 9.74 15.98
CA LEU A 178 -8.48 9.66 16.32
C LEU A 178 -8.90 8.24 16.68
N ALA A 179 -8.56 7.29 15.82
CA ALA A 179 -8.97 5.90 15.97
C ALA A 179 -7.92 4.89 15.51
N GLY A 180 -6.68 5.35 15.24
CA GLY A 180 -5.57 4.51 14.81
C GLY A 180 -5.59 4.14 13.33
N TYR A 181 -6.48 4.72 12.52
CA TYR A 181 -6.51 4.45 11.09
C TYR A 181 -5.46 5.26 10.33
N PRO A 182 -4.96 4.75 9.20
CA PRO A 182 -3.96 5.48 8.41
C PRO A 182 -4.47 6.87 8.00
N VAL A 183 -3.58 7.86 8.14
CA VAL A 183 -3.85 9.24 7.72
C VAL A 183 -3.54 9.41 6.24
N VAL A 184 -4.42 10.05 5.50
CA VAL A 184 -4.29 10.29 4.06
C VAL A 184 -4.60 11.74 3.72
N ASP A 185 -4.26 12.15 2.50
CA ASP A 185 -4.61 13.46 1.95
C ASP A 185 -4.08 14.63 2.78
N VAL A 186 -2.80 14.55 3.11
CA VAL A 186 -2.10 15.57 3.89
C VAL A 186 -0.87 16.07 3.16
N LYS A 187 -0.74 17.37 3.05
CA LYS A 187 0.49 18.03 2.62
C LYS A 187 1.25 18.53 3.85
N VAL A 188 2.53 18.19 3.91
CA VAL A 188 3.42 18.57 5.00
C VAL A 188 4.55 19.42 4.46
N THR A 189 4.69 20.64 4.97
CA THR A 189 5.80 21.54 4.66
C THR A 189 6.73 21.60 5.87
N LEU A 190 7.99 21.24 5.67
CA LEU A 190 9.06 21.41 6.66
C LEU A 190 9.68 22.79 6.49
N TRP A 191 9.85 23.56 7.56
CA TRP A 191 10.40 24.94 7.50
C TRP A 191 11.15 25.35 8.77
#